data_2205fe39be339587c5f1e5b24372d6e5
#
_entry.id   2205fe39be339587c5f1e5b24372d6e5
#
_cell.length_a   1.000
_cell.length_b   1.000
_cell.length_c   1.000
_cell.angle_alpha   90.00
_cell.angle_beta   90.00
_cell.angle_gamma   90.00
#
_symmetry.space_group_name_H-M   'P 1'
#
loop_
_entity.id
_entity.type
_entity.pdbx_description
1 polymer ?
#
loop_
_entity_poly.entity_id
_entity_poly.type
_entity_poly.pdbx_seq_one_letter_code
_entity_poly.pdbx_strand_id
1 'polypeptide(L)'
;MSLPKINPTSTSSWNKLAQLAKDPKTLQKYFADDTSRAQQFSITWESFFVDYSKNHINKDIQAALLGLAKETGLEDARKAYFSGDIINQTEGRAVLHTALRAKEDADIRVNGENVVPKVYAVRAKIKAFTNAIITGEQKSSTGQAFTDVVNIGIGGSDLGPAMITEALTYYKNHLNVHFMSNVCLLYTSPSPRDRQKSRMPSSA
;
A
#
# COMPACT_ATOMS: atom_id res chain seq x y z
N MET A 1 -10.20 -20.99 6.96
CA MET A 1 -10.00 -21.90 5.78
C MET A 1 -8.68 -21.56 5.11
N SER A 2 -7.90 -22.54 4.65
CA SER A 2 -6.74 -22.24 3.80
C SER A 2 -7.21 -21.90 2.38
N LEU A 3 -6.59 -20.90 1.75
CA LEU A 3 -6.86 -20.58 0.36
C LEU A 3 -6.46 -21.76 -0.55
N PRO A 4 -7.23 -22.04 -1.62
CA PRO A 4 -6.90 -23.12 -2.55
C PRO A 4 -5.56 -22.81 -3.27
N LYS A 5 -4.71 -23.82 -3.39
CA LYS A 5 -3.45 -23.74 -4.15
C LYS A 5 -3.73 -24.05 -5.63
N ILE A 6 -4.27 -23.09 -6.34
CA ILE A 6 -4.57 -23.23 -7.77
C ILE A 6 -3.40 -22.65 -8.57
N ASN A 7 -2.85 -23.46 -9.49
CA ASN A 7 -1.89 -22.96 -10.47
C ASN A 7 -2.64 -22.16 -11.55
N PRO A 8 -2.46 -20.84 -11.65
CA PRO A 8 -3.18 -20.02 -12.64
C PRO A 8 -2.96 -20.49 -14.06
N THR A 9 -1.77 -21.00 -14.38
CA THR A 9 -1.41 -21.42 -15.75
C THR A 9 -2.14 -22.67 -16.23
N SER A 10 -2.76 -23.42 -15.32
CA SER A 10 -3.56 -24.61 -15.66
C SER A 10 -5.04 -24.29 -15.92
N THR A 11 -5.46 -23.03 -15.75
CA THR A 11 -6.85 -22.61 -15.91
C THR A 11 -7.23 -22.37 -17.38
N SER A 12 -8.52 -22.51 -17.69
CA SER A 12 -9.04 -22.25 -19.03
C SER A 12 -8.89 -20.78 -19.44
N SER A 13 -9.11 -19.88 -18.49
CA SER A 13 -8.98 -18.44 -18.70
C SER A 13 -7.53 -18.02 -18.97
N TRP A 14 -6.55 -18.61 -18.30
CA TRP A 14 -5.14 -18.40 -18.63
C TRP A 14 -4.80 -18.79 -20.05
N ASN A 15 -5.25 -19.98 -20.48
CA ASN A 15 -5.03 -20.46 -21.85
C ASN A 15 -5.66 -19.52 -22.88
N LYS A 16 -6.87 -18.99 -22.59
CA LYS A 16 -7.53 -18.00 -23.44
C LYS A 16 -6.72 -16.69 -23.50
N LEU A 17 -6.22 -16.20 -22.37
CA LEU A 17 -5.35 -15.01 -22.32
C LEU A 17 -4.06 -15.22 -23.12
N ALA A 18 -3.43 -16.38 -23.00
CA ALA A 18 -2.23 -16.73 -23.75
C ALA A 18 -2.48 -16.76 -25.29
N GLN A 19 -3.67 -17.13 -25.72
CA GLN A 19 -4.05 -17.05 -27.14
C GLN A 19 -4.26 -15.59 -27.58
N LEU A 20 -5.00 -14.79 -26.78
CA LEU A 20 -5.27 -13.38 -27.07
C LEU A 20 -4.00 -12.52 -27.09
N ALA A 21 -2.97 -12.91 -26.34
CA ALA A 21 -1.68 -12.22 -26.28
C ALA A 21 -0.82 -12.42 -27.53
N LYS A 22 -1.15 -13.38 -28.43
CA LYS A 22 -0.37 -13.63 -29.64
C LYS A 22 -0.52 -12.57 -30.73
N ASP A 23 -1.65 -11.83 -30.72
CA ASP A 23 -1.94 -10.73 -31.64
C ASP A 23 -2.26 -9.44 -30.91
N PRO A 24 -1.25 -8.76 -30.33
CA PRO A 24 -1.46 -7.55 -29.56
C PRO A 24 -1.76 -6.37 -30.47
N LYS A 25 -2.93 -5.76 -30.32
CA LYS A 25 -3.25 -4.50 -30.99
C LYS A 25 -2.55 -3.31 -30.31
N THR A 26 -2.21 -2.28 -31.07
CA THR A 26 -1.75 -1.01 -30.50
C THR A 26 -2.90 -0.27 -29.80
N LEU A 27 -2.58 0.59 -28.83
CA LEU A 27 -3.59 1.44 -28.17
C LEU A 27 -4.34 2.32 -29.18
N GLN A 28 -3.64 2.90 -30.14
CA GLN A 28 -4.24 3.68 -31.22
C GLN A 28 -5.30 2.86 -31.98
N LYS A 29 -5.01 1.59 -32.29
CA LYS A 29 -5.97 0.71 -32.95
C LYS A 29 -7.19 0.42 -32.07
N TYR A 30 -7.01 0.21 -30.77
CA TYR A 30 -8.12 0.01 -29.86
C TYR A 30 -9.06 1.24 -29.79
N PHE A 31 -8.52 2.46 -29.80
CA PHE A 31 -9.33 3.68 -29.80
C PHE A 31 -9.95 3.96 -31.17
N ALA A 32 -9.29 3.60 -32.26
CA ALA A 32 -9.86 3.73 -33.60
C ALA A 32 -11.02 2.74 -33.84
N ASP A 33 -10.91 1.52 -33.31
CA ASP A 33 -11.92 0.48 -33.44
C ASP A 33 -13.17 0.75 -32.55
N ASP A 34 -13.01 1.49 -31.44
CA ASP A 34 -14.06 1.77 -30.47
C ASP A 34 -13.94 3.19 -29.91
N THR A 35 -14.72 4.11 -30.44
CA THR A 35 -14.77 5.51 -30.01
C THR A 35 -15.35 5.70 -28.60
N SER A 36 -16.11 4.72 -28.09
CA SER A 36 -16.67 4.72 -26.74
C SER A 36 -15.74 4.09 -25.68
N ARG A 37 -14.54 3.69 -26.09
CA ARG A 37 -13.59 2.95 -25.26
C ARG A 37 -13.29 3.63 -23.91
N ALA A 38 -13.09 4.94 -23.90
CA ALA A 38 -12.81 5.67 -22.67
C ALA A 38 -13.94 5.52 -21.63
N GLN A 39 -15.18 5.50 -22.09
CA GLN A 39 -16.35 5.31 -21.22
C GLN A 39 -16.51 3.85 -20.79
N GLN A 40 -16.29 2.90 -21.70
CA GLN A 40 -16.44 1.46 -21.40
C GLN A 40 -15.37 0.93 -20.45
N PHE A 41 -14.16 1.51 -20.49
CA PHE A 41 -13.01 1.11 -19.65
C PHE A 41 -12.69 2.17 -18.61
N SER A 42 -13.72 2.74 -18.00
CA SER A 42 -13.63 3.59 -16.81
C SER A 42 -14.68 3.20 -15.78
N ILE A 43 -14.38 3.46 -14.52
CA ILE A 43 -15.28 3.21 -13.39
C ILE A 43 -15.30 4.46 -12.53
N THR A 44 -16.50 4.93 -12.19
CA THR A 44 -16.72 5.96 -11.18
C THR A 44 -17.32 5.32 -9.95
N TRP A 45 -16.71 5.53 -8.80
CA TRP A 45 -17.21 5.09 -7.53
C TRP A 45 -17.01 6.20 -6.49
N GLU A 46 -18.10 6.79 -6.03
CA GLU A 46 -18.10 7.98 -5.17
C GLU A 46 -17.22 9.10 -5.75
N SER A 47 -16.16 9.50 -5.05
CA SER A 47 -15.18 10.49 -5.49
C SER A 47 -14.00 9.89 -6.28
N PHE A 48 -13.98 8.57 -6.49
CA PHE A 48 -12.93 7.91 -7.26
C PHE A 48 -13.34 7.76 -8.72
N PHE A 49 -12.45 8.15 -9.61
CA PHE A 49 -12.54 7.88 -11.02
C PHE A 49 -11.32 7.07 -11.46
N VAL A 50 -11.55 5.90 -12.04
CA VAL A 50 -10.49 5.01 -12.53
C VAL A 50 -10.65 4.84 -14.04
N ASP A 51 -9.74 5.39 -14.81
CA ASP A 51 -9.63 5.21 -16.25
C ASP A 51 -8.55 4.16 -16.56
N TYR A 52 -8.97 3.00 -17.06
CA TYR A 52 -8.08 1.94 -17.52
C TYR A 52 -8.18 1.68 -19.03
N SER A 53 -8.74 2.64 -19.78
CA SER A 53 -8.89 2.58 -21.24
C SER A 53 -7.56 2.50 -21.99
N LYS A 54 -6.47 2.99 -21.37
CA LYS A 54 -5.11 2.95 -21.94
C LYS A 54 -4.33 1.67 -21.64
N ASN A 55 -4.95 0.67 -21.04
CA ASN A 55 -4.37 -0.66 -20.92
C ASN A 55 -4.59 -1.46 -22.19
N HIS A 56 -3.69 -2.42 -22.48
CA HIS A 56 -3.79 -3.32 -23.63
C HIS A 56 -4.84 -4.41 -23.41
N ILE A 57 -6.10 -4.00 -23.21
CA ILE A 57 -7.25 -4.88 -22.97
C ILE A 57 -8.39 -4.53 -23.93
N ASN A 58 -9.17 -5.54 -24.27
CA ASN A 58 -10.47 -5.43 -24.93
C ASN A 58 -11.51 -6.22 -24.11
N LYS A 59 -12.75 -6.30 -24.58
CA LYS A 59 -13.82 -7.02 -23.87
C LYS A 59 -13.51 -8.50 -23.66
N ASP A 60 -12.87 -9.14 -24.64
CA ASP A 60 -12.52 -10.57 -24.55
C ASP A 60 -11.41 -10.81 -23.53
N ILE A 61 -10.38 -9.94 -23.52
CA ILE A 61 -9.31 -9.98 -22.55
C ILE A 61 -9.86 -9.69 -21.15
N GLN A 62 -10.72 -8.69 -21.01
CA GLN A 62 -11.35 -8.37 -19.73
C GLN A 62 -12.19 -9.54 -19.20
N ALA A 63 -13.01 -10.15 -20.05
CA ALA A 63 -13.79 -11.33 -19.68
C ALA A 63 -12.91 -12.51 -19.26
N ALA A 64 -11.79 -12.72 -19.95
CA ALA A 64 -10.83 -13.78 -19.59
C ALA A 64 -10.09 -13.46 -18.28
N LEU A 65 -9.73 -12.20 -18.01
CA LEU A 65 -9.14 -11.78 -16.73
C LEU A 65 -10.11 -11.99 -15.56
N LEU A 66 -11.38 -11.63 -15.73
CA LEU A 66 -12.41 -11.88 -14.72
C LEU A 66 -12.68 -13.38 -14.53
N GLY A 67 -12.64 -14.16 -15.62
CA GLY A 67 -12.70 -15.62 -15.58
C GLY A 67 -11.54 -16.20 -14.77
N LEU A 68 -10.31 -15.74 -15.02
CA LEU A 68 -9.12 -16.16 -14.28
C LEU A 68 -9.25 -15.86 -12.79
N ALA A 69 -9.70 -14.66 -12.43
CA ALA A 69 -9.95 -14.28 -11.04
C ALA A 69 -10.95 -15.23 -10.36
N LYS A 70 -12.00 -15.61 -11.07
CA LYS A 70 -13.00 -16.58 -10.59
C LYS A 70 -12.41 -17.99 -10.45
N GLU A 71 -11.72 -18.48 -11.48
CA GLU A 71 -11.11 -19.83 -11.49
C GLU A 71 -10.04 -19.98 -10.40
N THR A 72 -9.33 -18.89 -10.03
CA THR A 72 -8.32 -18.87 -8.97
C THR A 72 -8.90 -18.62 -7.58
N GLY A 73 -10.22 -18.47 -7.44
CA GLY A 73 -10.88 -18.32 -6.15
C GLY A 73 -10.70 -16.95 -5.49
N LEU A 74 -10.48 -15.87 -6.29
CA LEU A 74 -10.25 -14.52 -5.75
C LEU A 74 -11.40 -14.03 -4.85
N GLU A 75 -12.65 -14.37 -5.17
CA GLU A 75 -13.82 -13.94 -4.38
C GLU A 75 -13.80 -14.57 -2.96
N ASP A 76 -13.47 -15.85 -2.85
CA ASP A 76 -13.37 -16.53 -1.57
C ASP A 76 -12.13 -16.04 -0.79
N ALA A 77 -11.03 -15.76 -1.47
CA ALA A 77 -9.87 -15.14 -0.85
C ALA A 77 -10.19 -13.74 -0.30
N ARG A 78 -10.98 -12.94 -1.03
CA ARG A 78 -11.46 -11.64 -0.59
C ARG A 78 -12.34 -11.76 0.67
N LYS A 79 -13.31 -12.69 0.67
CA LYS A 79 -14.14 -12.93 1.85
C LYS A 79 -13.30 -13.34 3.06
N ALA A 80 -12.38 -14.29 2.88
CA ALA A 80 -11.47 -14.75 3.93
C ALA A 80 -10.58 -13.63 4.48
N TYR A 81 -10.11 -12.73 3.60
CA TYR A 81 -9.33 -11.54 4.00
C TYR A 81 -10.14 -10.60 4.91
N PHE A 82 -11.39 -10.33 4.56
CA PHE A 82 -12.25 -9.42 5.33
C PHE A 82 -12.83 -10.05 6.60
N SER A 83 -12.96 -11.38 6.65
CA SER A 83 -13.44 -12.09 7.84
C SER A 83 -12.38 -12.31 8.93
N GLY A 84 -11.11 -12.05 8.61
CA GLY A 84 -10.00 -12.29 9.53
C GLY A 84 -9.51 -13.75 9.55
N ASP A 85 -9.81 -14.51 8.52
CA ASP A 85 -9.30 -15.88 8.38
C ASP A 85 -7.76 -15.89 8.25
N ILE A 86 -7.16 -17.01 8.69
CA ILE A 86 -5.71 -17.21 8.59
C ILE A 86 -5.35 -17.55 7.14
N ILE A 87 -5.14 -16.51 6.31
CA ILE A 87 -4.83 -16.64 4.88
C ILE A 87 -3.35 -16.52 4.56
N ASN A 88 -2.54 -15.90 5.43
CA ASN A 88 -1.09 -15.92 5.30
C ASN A 88 -0.55 -17.26 5.80
N GLN A 89 -0.48 -18.22 4.90
CA GLN A 89 -0.08 -19.60 5.22
C GLN A 89 1.39 -19.71 5.61
N THR A 90 2.24 -18.82 5.12
CA THR A 90 3.69 -18.83 5.38
C THR A 90 3.98 -18.51 6.84
N GLU A 91 3.23 -17.59 7.43
CA GLU A 91 3.42 -17.14 8.81
C GLU A 91 2.31 -17.62 9.75
N GLY A 92 1.31 -18.34 9.25
CA GLY A 92 0.18 -18.83 10.03
C GLY A 92 -0.68 -17.72 10.64
N ARG A 93 -0.84 -16.59 9.95
CA ARG A 93 -1.52 -15.39 10.45
C ARG A 93 -2.66 -14.92 9.55
N ALA A 94 -3.63 -14.25 10.15
CA ALA A 94 -4.58 -13.42 9.45
C ALA A 94 -3.89 -12.16 8.90
N VAL A 95 -4.46 -11.57 7.85
CA VAL A 95 -3.99 -10.30 7.27
C VAL A 95 -4.96 -9.21 7.71
N LEU A 96 -4.55 -8.38 8.67
CA LEU A 96 -5.45 -7.50 9.43
C LEU A 96 -5.43 -6.02 8.99
N HIS A 97 -5.02 -5.72 7.75
CA HIS A 97 -5.06 -4.34 7.23
C HIS A 97 -6.47 -3.74 7.28
N THR A 98 -7.51 -4.57 7.14
CA THR A 98 -8.92 -4.18 7.27
C THR A 98 -9.26 -3.77 8.69
N ALA A 99 -8.81 -4.52 9.70
CA ALA A 99 -9.03 -4.21 11.10
C ALA A 99 -8.36 -2.89 11.51
N LEU A 100 -7.16 -2.59 10.97
CA LEU A 100 -6.48 -1.31 11.22
C LEU A 100 -7.25 -0.10 10.70
N ARG A 101 -8.19 -0.28 9.77
CA ARG A 101 -9.00 0.78 9.15
C ARG A 101 -10.48 0.71 9.51
N ALA A 102 -10.86 -0.31 10.28
CA ALA A 102 -12.22 -0.51 10.71
C ALA A 102 -12.68 0.58 11.70
N LYS A 103 -13.99 0.78 11.77
CA LYS A 103 -14.60 1.60 12.83
C LYS A 103 -14.45 0.90 14.19
N GLU A 104 -14.52 1.68 15.26
CA GLU A 104 -14.33 1.17 16.63
C GLU A 104 -15.35 0.11 17.04
N ASP A 105 -16.56 0.22 16.51
CA ASP A 105 -17.69 -0.70 16.75
C ASP A 105 -17.70 -1.94 15.83
N ALA A 106 -16.72 -2.06 14.93
CA ALA A 106 -16.65 -3.18 14.01
C ALA A 106 -16.27 -4.49 14.72
N ASP A 107 -16.80 -5.62 14.22
CA ASP A 107 -16.49 -6.95 14.71
C ASP A 107 -15.70 -7.74 13.67
N ILE A 108 -14.38 -7.79 13.84
CA ILE A 108 -13.46 -8.57 12.99
C ILE A 108 -12.77 -9.59 13.89
N ARG A 109 -13.07 -10.88 13.66
CA ARG A 109 -12.64 -11.94 14.55
C ARG A 109 -11.51 -12.76 13.99
N VAL A 110 -10.49 -12.99 14.82
CA VAL A 110 -9.41 -13.96 14.57
C VAL A 110 -9.44 -14.97 15.70
N ASN A 111 -9.56 -16.25 15.36
CA ASN A 111 -9.70 -17.34 16.33
C ASN A 111 -10.83 -17.09 17.36
N GLY A 112 -11.94 -16.48 16.92
CA GLY A 112 -13.10 -16.20 17.76
C GLY A 112 -13.02 -14.90 18.60
N GLU A 113 -11.86 -14.24 18.66
CA GLU A 113 -11.66 -12.99 19.41
C GLU A 113 -11.79 -11.77 18.48
N ASN A 114 -12.60 -10.76 18.87
CA ASN A 114 -12.64 -9.49 18.15
C ASN A 114 -11.33 -8.72 18.36
N VAL A 115 -10.61 -8.46 17.27
CA VAL A 115 -9.29 -7.80 17.30
C VAL A 115 -9.37 -6.27 17.28
N VAL A 116 -10.52 -5.68 16.93
CA VAL A 116 -10.70 -4.23 16.80
C VAL A 116 -10.45 -3.47 18.12
N PRO A 117 -10.93 -3.94 19.29
CA PRO A 117 -10.61 -3.28 20.56
C PRO A 117 -9.11 -3.19 20.83
N LYS A 118 -8.33 -4.23 20.46
CA LYS A 118 -6.85 -4.19 20.62
C LYS A 118 -6.20 -3.14 19.72
N VAL A 119 -6.70 -2.98 18.50
CA VAL A 119 -6.23 -1.92 17.56
C VAL A 119 -6.45 -0.54 18.19
N TYR A 120 -7.64 -0.27 18.72
CA TYR A 120 -7.95 1.02 19.34
C TYR A 120 -7.18 1.26 20.62
N ALA A 121 -6.97 0.23 21.43
CA ALA A 121 -6.12 0.33 22.61
C ALA A 121 -4.66 0.73 22.26
N VAL A 122 -4.10 0.16 21.17
CA VAL A 122 -2.76 0.56 20.69
C VAL A 122 -2.78 1.98 20.15
N ARG A 123 -3.79 2.40 19.40
CA ARG A 123 -3.95 3.77 18.92
C ARG A 123 -4.02 4.78 20.08
N ALA A 124 -4.75 4.45 21.14
CA ALA A 124 -4.83 5.29 22.35
C ALA A 124 -3.45 5.44 23.02
N LYS A 125 -2.67 4.34 23.12
CA LYS A 125 -1.30 4.39 23.65
C LYS A 125 -0.39 5.26 22.78
N ILE A 126 -0.45 5.12 21.46
CA ILE A 126 0.32 5.95 20.52
C ILE A 126 -0.04 7.43 20.72
N LYS A 127 -1.34 7.76 20.78
CA LYS A 127 -1.80 9.13 20.99
C LYS A 127 -1.30 9.71 22.32
N ALA A 128 -1.42 8.96 23.41
CA ALA A 128 -0.97 9.39 24.73
C ALA A 128 0.55 9.64 24.74
N PHE A 129 1.33 8.70 24.22
CA PHE A 129 2.79 8.82 24.12
C PHE A 129 3.21 10.02 23.25
N THR A 130 2.61 10.17 22.07
CA THR A 130 2.90 11.29 21.17
C THR A 130 2.60 12.63 21.83
N ASN A 131 1.47 12.75 22.53
CA ASN A 131 1.11 13.97 23.26
C ASN A 131 2.13 14.26 24.37
N ALA A 132 2.52 13.28 25.17
CA ALA A 132 3.51 13.44 26.24
C ALA A 132 4.88 13.91 25.71
N ILE A 133 5.29 13.46 24.52
CA ILE A 133 6.50 13.94 23.84
C ILE A 133 6.32 15.40 23.40
N ILE A 134 5.21 15.73 22.73
CA ILE A 134 4.95 17.08 22.20
C ILE A 134 4.82 18.10 23.32
N THR A 135 4.18 17.74 24.43
CA THR A 135 4.02 18.64 25.59
C THR A 135 5.28 18.74 26.45
N GLY A 136 6.28 17.89 26.23
CA GLY A 136 7.49 17.83 27.06
C GLY A 136 7.29 17.15 28.42
N GLU A 137 6.13 16.52 28.67
CA GLU A 137 5.88 15.69 29.84
C GLU A 137 6.81 14.46 29.85
N GLN A 138 6.92 13.78 28.72
CA GLN A 138 7.87 12.70 28.54
C GLN A 138 9.24 13.30 28.21
N LYS A 139 10.23 13.00 29.03
CA LYS A 139 11.61 13.47 28.90
C LYS A 139 12.57 12.33 28.61
N SER A 140 13.74 12.69 28.10
CA SER A 140 14.87 11.77 27.88
C SER A 140 15.42 11.26 29.21
N SER A 141 16.33 10.30 29.16
CA SER A 141 17.08 9.78 30.34
C SER A 141 17.91 10.87 31.04
N THR A 142 18.24 11.95 30.32
CA THR A 142 18.97 13.11 30.86
C THR A 142 18.06 14.21 31.40
N GLY A 143 16.73 14.01 31.39
CA GLY A 143 15.75 14.99 31.86
C GLY A 143 15.41 16.10 30.86
N GLN A 144 15.96 16.06 29.63
CA GLN A 144 15.71 17.03 28.59
C GLN A 144 14.48 16.68 27.76
N ALA A 145 13.79 17.68 27.21
CA ALA A 145 12.73 17.48 26.24
C ALA A 145 13.29 16.97 24.91
N PHE A 146 12.48 16.23 24.17
CA PHE A 146 12.84 15.79 22.83
C PHE A 146 12.70 16.96 21.84
N THR A 147 13.68 17.08 20.95
CA THR A 147 13.72 18.09 19.87
C THR A 147 13.68 17.44 18.49
N ASP A 148 14.09 16.19 18.42
CA ASP A 148 14.30 15.48 17.16
C ASP A 148 13.67 14.08 17.21
N VAL A 149 13.11 13.67 16.07
CA VAL A 149 12.59 12.33 15.81
C VAL A 149 13.32 11.75 14.62
N VAL A 150 13.93 10.58 14.77
CA VAL A 150 14.65 9.91 13.69
C VAL A 150 13.85 8.67 13.25
N ASN A 151 13.37 8.67 12.02
CA ASN A 151 12.74 7.51 11.40
C ASN A 151 13.80 6.70 10.64
N ILE A 152 14.03 5.48 11.08
CA ILE A 152 14.97 4.56 10.44
C ILE A 152 14.16 3.47 9.74
N GLY A 153 14.24 3.40 8.41
CA GLY A 153 13.47 2.42 7.64
C GLY A 153 13.86 2.42 6.18
N ILE A 154 13.55 1.32 5.49
CA ILE A 154 13.81 1.13 4.05
C ILE A 154 12.49 0.81 3.35
N GLY A 155 12.32 1.30 2.12
CA GLY A 155 11.11 1.09 1.34
C GLY A 155 9.86 1.67 1.99
N GLY A 156 8.86 0.85 2.28
CA GLY A 156 7.59 1.29 2.87
C GLY A 156 7.72 1.88 4.29
N SER A 157 8.76 1.52 5.02
CA SER A 157 9.05 2.09 6.35
C SER A 157 9.71 3.46 6.29
N ASP A 158 10.16 3.91 5.13
CA ASP A 158 10.73 5.24 4.88
C ASP A 158 9.76 6.10 4.04
N LEU A 159 9.38 5.63 2.86
CA LEU A 159 8.64 6.41 1.87
C LEU A 159 7.28 6.90 2.41
N GLY A 160 6.53 6.05 3.12
CA GLY A 160 5.24 6.41 3.71
C GLY A 160 5.38 7.51 4.76
N PRO A 161 6.18 7.33 5.82
CA PRO A 161 6.44 8.35 6.83
C PRO A 161 6.99 9.66 6.25
N ALA A 162 7.96 9.60 5.33
CA ALA A 162 8.53 10.79 4.68
C ALA A 162 7.46 11.57 3.90
N MET A 163 6.69 10.88 3.06
CA MET A 163 5.60 11.47 2.29
C MET A 163 4.57 12.16 3.17
N ILE A 164 4.13 11.51 4.25
CA ILE A 164 3.13 12.08 5.18
C ILE A 164 3.69 13.31 5.90
N THR A 165 4.94 13.25 6.36
CA THR A 165 5.60 14.37 7.05
C THR A 165 5.70 15.58 6.13
N GLU A 166 6.07 15.37 4.88
CA GLU A 166 6.21 16.43 3.88
C GLU A 166 4.85 17.01 3.46
N ALA A 167 3.86 16.15 3.22
CA ALA A 167 2.50 16.56 2.86
C ALA A 167 1.81 17.35 3.98
N LEU A 168 2.12 17.06 5.24
CA LEU A 168 1.53 17.72 6.41
C LEU A 168 2.45 18.77 7.05
N THR A 169 3.43 19.30 6.31
CA THR A 169 4.38 20.31 6.80
C THR A 169 3.69 21.54 7.42
N TYR A 170 2.49 21.90 6.94
CA TYR A 170 1.69 22.98 7.53
C TYR A 170 1.34 22.75 9.01
N TYR A 171 1.21 21.49 9.42
CA TYR A 171 0.88 21.09 10.80
C TYR A 171 2.11 20.77 11.65
N LYS A 172 3.31 21.09 11.15
CA LYS A 172 4.57 20.85 11.87
C LYS A 172 4.55 21.54 13.25
N ASN A 173 4.93 20.80 14.28
CA ASN A 173 5.21 21.31 15.62
C ASN A 173 6.71 21.65 15.77
N HIS A 174 7.20 21.77 17.03
CA HIS A 174 8.59 22.11 17.32
C HIS A 174 9.58 20.96 17.07
N LEU A 175 9.10 19.71 16.85
CA LEU A 175 9.98 18.56 16.64
C LEU A 175 10.52 18.56 15.21
N ASN A 176 11.82 18.29 15.06
CA ASN A 176 12.44 18.04 13.77
C ASN A 176 12.35 16.56 13.45
N VAL A 177 11.95 16.23 12.22
CA VAL A 177 11.84 14.84 11.78
C VAL A 177 12.94 14.56 10.76
N HIS A 178 13.71 13.51 11.02
CA HIS A 178 14.82 13.07 10.17
C HIS A 178 14.53 11.66 9.64
N PHE A 179 14.91 11.40 8.40
CA PHE A 179 14.70 10.13 7.74
C PHE A 179 16.03 9.49 7.38
N MET A 180 16.20 8.21 7.75
CA MET A 180 17.34 7.40 7.43
C MET A 180 16.89 6.16 6.67
N SER A 181 16.97 6.22 5.34
CA SER A 181 16.46 5.20 4.43
C SER A 181 17.48 4.14 4.03
N ASN A 182 18.74 4.29 4.43
CA ASN A 182 19.80 3.36 4.06
C ASN A 182 20.83 3.19 5.19
N VAL A 183 21.51 2.02 5.21
CA VAL A 183 22.60 1.72 6.15
C VAL A 183 23.88 2.48 5.82
N CYS A 184 24.00 2.98 4.60
CA CYS A 184 25.17 3.74 4.17
C CYS A 184 25.10 5.19 4.66
N LEU A 185 25.82 5.50 5.72
CA LEU A 185 25.90 6.85 6.31
C LEU A 185 26.34 7.93 5.30
N LEU A 186 26.99 7.53 4.21
CA LEU A 186 27.42 8.45 3.14
C LEU A 186 26.20 9.06 2.40
N TYR A 187 25.08 8.36 2.38
CA TYR A 187 23.84 8.82 1.73
C TYR A 187 22.80 9.41 2.70
N THR A 188 22.96 9.15 3.99
CA THR A 188 21.98 9.54 5.02
C THR A 188 22.43 10.73 5.87
N SER A 189 23.75 11.04 5.90
CA SER A 189 24.27 12.21 6.60
C SER A 189 24.88 13.17 5.59
N PRO A 190 24.41 14.44 5.51
CA PRO A 190 25.03 15.43 4.63
C PRO A 190 26.47 15.70 5.11
N SER A 191 27.43 15.04 4.47
CA SER A 191 28.85 15.30 4.65
C SER A 191 29.23 16.53 3.83
N PRO A 192 30.18 17.36 4.29
CA PRO A 192 30.73 18.43 3.46
C PRO A 192 31.29 17.95 2.11
N ARG A 193 31.66 16.66 2.01
CA ARG A 193 32.08 16.03 0.76
C ARG A 193 30.91 15.69 -0.17
N ASP A 194 29.71 15.44 0.35
CA ASP A 194 28.52 15.14 -0.46
C ASP A 194 28.01 16.38 -1.18
N ARG A 195 28.14 17.55 -0.60
CA ARG A 195 27.86 18.82 -1.25
C ARG A 195 28.70 19.08 -2.50
N GLN A 196 29.89 18.52 -2.59
CA GLN A 196 30.75 18.65 -3.76
C GLN A 196 30.35 17.69 -4.89
N LYS A 197 29.76 16.54 -4.56
CA LYS A 197 29.28 15.56 -5.56
C LYS A 197 27.89 15.88 -6.12
N SER A 198 27.06 16.59 -5.37
CA SER A 198 25.74 17.04 -5.84
C SER A 198 25.78 18.21 -6.84
N ARG A 199 26.97 18.68 -7.18
CA ARG A 199 27.22 19.75 -8.22
C ARG A 199 27.58 19.18 -9.58
N MET A 200 27.27 17.93 -9.88
CA MET A 200 27.34 17.47 -11.27
C MET A 200 26.21 18.14 -12.06
N PRO A 201 26.53 18.86 -13.15
CA PRO A 201 25.52 19.49 -13.99
C PRO A 201 24.62 18.41 -14.58
N SER A 202 23.31 18.59 -14.49
CA SER A 202 22.31 17.80 -15.22
C SER A 202 22.33 18.23 -16.69
N SER A 203 23.42 17.99 -17.40
CA SER A 203 23.52 18.24 -18.84
C SER A 203 24.57 17.33 -19.44
N ALA A 204 24.14 16.21 -19.88
CA ALA A 204 24.59 15.54 -21.09
C ALA A 204 23.46 14.64 -21.58
#